data_ea017b7f2f1a82f5153e8011cf24af34
#
_entry.id   ea017b7f2f1a82f5153e8011cf24af34
#
_cell.length_a   1.000
_cell.length_b   1.000
_cell.length_c   1.000
_cell.angle_alpha   90.00
_cell.angle_beta   90.00
_cell.angle_gamma   90.00
#
_symmetry.space_group_name_H-M   'P 1'
#
loop_
_entity.id
_entity.type
_entity.pdbx_description
1 polymer ?
#
loop_
_entity_poly.entity_id
_entity_poly.type
_entity_poly.pdbx_seq_one_letter_code
_entity_poly.pdbx_strand_id
1 'polypeptide(L)'
;EWWKEVGERFRHVTRLLLNLDNGPENHSRRTQFIQRLVSFVDKTGLTVELAYYPPYHSKYNPIERCWGVLEQHWNGSLLDELQVALDFIESMTWRGVHPVVMAATTLYRTGVKLTKEAMVALEQRLSRDPLLGRWFVTITPK
;
A
#
# COMPACT_ATOMS: atom_id res chain seq x y z
N GLU A 1 -1.52 9.82 -2.17
CA GLU A 1 -2.73 10.42 -1.63
C GLU A 1 -2.85 10.14 -0.12
N TRP A 2 -3.07 8.90 0.36
CA TRP A 2 -3.27 8.56 1.78
C TRP A 2 -2.32 9.28 2.75
N TRP A 3 -1.00 9.27 2.51
CA TRP A 3 -0.03 9.92 3.41
C TRP A 3 -0.18 11.44 3.49
N LYS A 4 -0.71 12.10 2.49
CA LYS A 4 -1.00 13.53 2.53
C LYS A 4 -2.07 13.87 3.57
N GLU A 5 -3.06 13.00 3.71
CA GLU A 5 -4.18 13.18 4.64
C GLU A 5 -3.81 12.84 6.08
N VAL A 6 -3.00 11.79 6.26
CA VAL A 6 -2.76 11.27 7.62
C VAL A 6 -1.36 11.57 8.16
N GLY A 7 -0.40 11.97 7.32
CA GLY A 7 1.01 12.14 7.67
C GLY A 7 1.26 13.09 8.83
N GLU A 8 0.47 14.14 8.94
CA GLU A 8 0.54 15.10 10.05
C GLU A 8 0.32 14.44 11.43
N ARG A 9 -0.51 13.40 11.49
CA ARG A 9 -0.78 12.63 12.71
C ARG A 9 0.39 11.73 13.10
N PHE A 10 1.33 11.49 12.18
CA PHE A 10 2.43 10.56 12.32
C PHE A 10 3.81 11.20 12.11
N ARG A 11 3.96 12.50 12.46
CA ARG A 11 5.24 13.24 12.30
C ARG A 11 6.41 12.59 13.04
N HIS A 12 6.14 11.84 14.09
CA HIS A 12 7.15 11.12 14.86
C HIS A 12 7.60 9.80 14.20
N VAL A 13 6.91 9.35 13.15
CA VAL A 13 7.21 8.11 12.44
C VAL A 13 8.32 8.37 11.43
N THR A 14 9.39 7.59 11.51
CA THR A 14 10.52 7.64 10.57
C THR A 14 10.59 6.41 9.67
N ARG A 15 9.83 5.36 10.00
CA ARG A 15 9.83 4.08 9.30
C ARG A 15 8.39 3.59 9.08
N LEU A 16 8.10 3.16 7.87
CA LEU A 16 6.81 2.62 7.47
C LEU A 16 6.96 1.17 6.99
N LEU A 17 6.32 0.24 7.67
CA LEU A 17 6.24 -1.16 7.26
C LEU A 17 4.96 -1.39 6.45
N LEU A 18 5.11 -1.87 5.22
CA LEU A 18 4.00 -2.25 4.35
C LEU A 18 3.92 -3.78 4.25
N ASN A 19 2.84 -4.34 4.77
CA ASN A 19 2.51 -5.75 4.61
C ASN A 19 1.75 -5.95 3.30
N LEU A 20 2.26 -6.80 2.41
CA LEU A 20 1.78 -6.96 1.04
C LEU A 20 1.54 -8.44 0.72
N ASP A 21 0.56 -8.71 -0.11
CA ASP A 21 0.17 -10.07 -0.51
C ASP A 21 0.99 -10.63 -1.68
N ASN A 22 1.94 -9.86 -2.22
CA ASN A 22 2.75 -10.22 -3.38
C ASN A 22 1.93 -10.43 -4.67
N GLY A 23 0.82 -9.73 -4.79
CA GLY A 23 -0.03 -9.74 -5.98
C GLY A 23 0.66 -9.16 -7.22
N PRO A 24 0.05 -9.29 -8.42
CA PRO A 24 0.65 -8.85 -9.69
C PRO A 24 0.93 -7.35 -9.72
N GLU A 25 0.21 -6.55 -8.95
CA GLU A 25 0.33 -5.08 -8.96
C GLU A 25 1.37 -4.55 -7.97
N ASN A 26 1.70 -5.30 -6.92
CA ASN A 26 2.52 -4.83 -5.80
C ASN A 26 3.76 -5.67 -5.51
N HIS A 27 4.05 -6.72 -6.31
CA HIS A 27 5.23 -7.57 -6.05
C HIS A 27 6.55 -6.78 -6.18
N SER A 28 7.59 -7.26 -5.49
CA SER A 28 8.88 -6.56 -5.33
C SER A 28 9.69 -6.34 -6.62
N ARG A 29 9.20 -6.82 -7.76
CA ARG A 29 9.78 -6.60 -9.10
C ARG A 29 8.87 -5.79 -10.03
N ARG A 30 7.72 -5.32 -9.54
CA ARG A 30 6.82 -4.48 -10.32
C ARG A 30 7.43 -3.08 -10.46
N THR A 31 7.90 -2.77 -11.64
CA THR A 31 8.71 -1.57 -11.91
C THR A 31 8.02 -0.28 -11.53
N GLN A 32 6.77 -0.11 -11.93
CA GLN A 32 5.98 1.07 -11.63
C GLN A 32 5.70 1.22 -10.13
N PHE A 33 5.40 0.12 -9.44
CA PHE A 33 5.17 0.10 -8.00
C PHE A 33 6.44 0.55 -7.25
N ILE A 34 7.58 -0.06 -7.55
CA ILE A 34 8.88 0.30 -6.95
C ILE A 34 9.25 1.76 -7.25
N GLN A 35 9.07 2.23 -8.48
CA GLN A 35 9.34 3.64 -8.82
C GLN A 35 8.52 4.59 -7.96
N ARG A 36 7.23 4.28 -7.75
CA ARG A 36 6.33 5.09 -6.92
C ARG A 36 6.76 5.08 -5.45
N LEU A 37 7.19 3.94 -4.94
CA LEU A 37 7.70 3.83 -3.57
C LEU A 37 9.01 4.60 -3.37
N VAL A 38 9.98 4.49 -4.28
CA VAL A 38 11.21 5.28 -4.22
C VAL A 38 10.89 6.77 -4.25
N SER A 39 9.99 7.20 -5.13
CA SER A 39 9.54 8.60 -5.17
C SER A 39 8.82 9.05 -3.90
N PHE A 40 8.07 8.16 -3.25
CA PHE A 40 7.43 8.43 -1.97
C PHE A 40 8.47 8.59 -0.86
N VAL A 41 9.42 7.68 -0.76
CA VAL A 41 10.54 7.71 0.19
C VAL A 41 11.33 9.02 0.08
N ASP A 42 11.71 9.41 -1.14
CA ASP A 42 12.48 10.64 -1.39
C ASP A 42 11.68 11.91 -1.04
N LYS A 43 10.35 11.89 -1.18
CA LYS A 43 9.49 13.03 -0.85
C LYS A 43 9.17 13.16 0.64
N THR A 44 9.10 12.05 1.35
CA THR A 44 8.65 12.03 2.74
C THR A 44 9.80 11.94 3.74
N GLY A 45 10.99 11.49 3.31
CA GLY A 45 12.10 11.18 4.19
C GLY A 45 11.92 9.92 5.03
N LEU A 46 10.84 9.15 4.78
CA LEU A 46 10.56 7.92 5.50
C LEU A 46 11.38 6.75 4.94
N THR A 47 11.87 5.88 5.81
CA THR A 47 12.29 4.55 5.40
C THR A 47 11.05 3.67 5.19
N VAL A 48 10.98 2.99 4.04
CA VAL A 48 9.90 2.05 3.74
C VAL A 48 10.42 0.63 3.73
N GLU A 49 9.77 -0.24 4.48
CA GLU A 49 10.03 -1.67 4.50
C GLU A 49 8.85 -2.40 3.89
N LEU A 50 9.11 -3.26 2.92
CA LEU A 50 8.11 -4.11 2.27
C LEU A 50 8.27 -5.52 2.84
N ALA A 51 7.21 -6.01 3.47
CA ALA A 51 7.12 -7.38 3.95
C ALA A 51 6.02 -8.10 3.18
N TYR A 52 6.41 -9.10 2.39
CA TYR A 52 5.48 -9.85 1.57
C TYR A 52 5.07 -11.15 2.23
N TYR A 53 3.75 -11.38 2.26
CA TYR A 53 3.23 -12.67 2.67
C TYR A 53 3.53 -13.74 1.61
N PRO A 54 3.88 -14.96 2.01
CA PRO A 54 3.95 -16.09 1.10
C PRO A 54 2.60 -16.33 0.41
N PRO A 55 2.56 -16.95 -0.77
CA PRO A 55 1.32 -17.34 -1.42
C PRO A 55 0.38 -18.09 -0.46
N TYR A 56 -0.91 -17.82 -0.56
CA TYR A 56 -1.98 -18.40 0.29
C TYR A 56 -1.93 -18.02 1.79
N HIS A 57 -1.08 -17.08 2.18
CA HIS A 57 -0.94 -16.63 3.56
C HIS A 57 -1.49 -15.20 3.81
N SER A 58 -2.13 -14.58 2.83
CA SER A 58 -2.75 -13.24 2.97
C SER A 58 -3.76 -13.16 4.11
N LYS A 59 -4.42 -14.27 4.47
CA LYS A 59 -5.33 -14.36 5.62
C LYS A 59 -4.71 -13.95 6.96
N TYR A 60 -3.39 -13.95 7.07
CA TYR A 60 -2.68 -13.48 8.26
C TYR A 60 -2.46 -11.97 8.25
N ASN A 61 -2.73 -11.28 7.12
CA ASN A 61 -2.67 -9.83 7.06
C ASN A 61 -3.82 -9.24 7.90
N PRO A 62 -3.53 -8.37 8.89
CA PRO A 62 -4.57 -7.77 9.73
C PRO A 62 -5.68 -7.06 8.97
N ILE A 63 -5.41 -6.55 7.76
CA ILE A 63 -6.40 -5.87 6.93
C ILE A 63 -7.56 -6.78 6.51
N GLU A 64 -7.32 -8.07 6.36
CA GLU A 64 -8.38 -9.04 6.02
C GLU A 64 -9.51 -9.06 7.05
N ARG A 65 -9.16 -8.85 8.31
CA ARG A 65 -10.19 -8.75 9.39
C ARG A 65 -10.98 -7.45 9.29
N CYS A 66 -10.34 -6.36 8.86
CA CYS A 66 -11.02 -5.10 8.63
C CYS A 66 -11.99 -5.21 7.45
N TRP A 67 -11.57 -5.86 6.35
CA TRP A 67 -12.43 -6.14 5.21
C TRP A 67 -13.62 -7.01 5.59
N GLY A 68 -13.43 -8.03 6.42
CA GLY A 68 -14.53 -8.86 6.91
C GLY A 68 -15.57 -8.08 7.73
N VAL A 69 -15.16 -7.07 8.50
CA VAL A 69 -16.11 -6.19 9.20
C VAL A 69 -16.86 -5.31 8.22
N LEU A 70 -16.17 -4.74 7.23
CA LEU A 70 -16.82 -3.94 6.19
C LEU A 70 -17.83 -4.77 5.38
N GLU A 71 -17.46 -6.00 5.00
CA GLU A 71 -18.32 -6.92 4.27
C GLU A 71 -19.62 -7.23 5.05
N GLN A 72 -19.53 -7.44 6.34
CA GLN A 72 -20.70 -7.61 7.19
C GLN A 72 -21.50 -6.32 7.34
N HIS A 73 -20.85 -5.16 7.38
CA HIS A 73 -21.50 -3.87 7.58
C HIS A 73 -22.41 -3.48 6.41
N TRP A 74 -22.01 -3.77 5.18
CA TRP A 74 -22.82 -3.51 3.99
C TRP A 74 -23.60 -4.73 3.48
N ASN A 75 -23.56 -5.85 4.20
CA ASN A 75 -24.22 -7.07 3.78
C ASN A 75 -25.72 -6.86 3.59
N GLY A 76 -26.24 -7.30 2.44
CA GLY A 76 -27.65 -7.12 2.05
C GLY A 76 -27.97 -5.75 1.45
N SER A 77 -27.02 -4.84 1.34
CA SER A 77 -27.18 -3.54 0.71
C SER A 77 -26.79 -3.58 -0.77
N LEU A 78 -27.49 -2.81 -1.60
CA LEU A 78 -27.16 -2.63 -3.00
C LEU A 78 -26.10 -1.52 -3.12
N LEU A 79 -24.93 -1.87 -3.62
CA LEU A 79 -23.79 -0.93 -3.83
C LEU A 79 -23.71 -0.57 -5.31
N ASP A 80 -24.75 0.08 -5.82
CA ASP A 80 -24.87 0.45 -7.24
C ASP A 80 -24.23 1.80 -7.58
N GLU A 81 -23.94 2.62 -6.58
CA GLU A 81 -23.27 3.91 -6.72
C GLU A 81 -22.00 3.99 -5.84
N LEU A 82 -20.99 4.68 -6.36
CA LEU A 82 -19.74 4.90 -5.61
C LEU A 82 -19.99 5.60 -4.29
N GLN A 83 -20.86 6.60 -4.25
CA GLN A 83 -21.16 7.35 -3.04
C GLN A 83 -21.75 6.45 -1.95
N VAL A 84 -22.69 5.57 -2.30
CA VAL A 84 -23.28 4.59 -1.37
C VAL A 84 -22.21 3.71 -0.74
N ALA A 85 -21.25 3.22 -1.54
CA ALA A 85 -20.13 2.42 -1.04
C ALA A 85 -19.23 3.23 -0.10
N LEU A 86 -18.93 4.50 -0.41
CA LEU A 86 -18.12 5.38 0.45
C LEU A 86 -18.82 5.64 1.79
N ASP A 87 -20.12 5.94 1.78
CA ASP A 87 -20.91 6.21 2.99
C ASP A 87 -20.91 4.99 3.93
N PHE A 88 -21.04 3.78 3.39
CA PHE A 88 -20.92 2.55 4.19
C PHE A 88 -19.53 2.40 4.81
N ILE A 89 -18.46 2.67 4.04
CA ILE A 89 -17.09 2.59 4.58
C ILE A 89 -16.89 3.66 5.67
N GLU A 90 -17.36 4.89 5.48
CA GLU A 90 -17.25 5.96 6.47
C GLU A 90 -18.03 5.66 7.76
N SER A 91 -19.20 5.04 7.64
CA SER A 91 -20.05 4.73 8.80
C SER A 91 -19.59 3.52 9.61
N MET A 92 -18.72 2.66 9.05
CA MET A 92 -18.19 1.52 9.79
C MET A 92 -17.20 1.95 10.88
N THR A 93 -16.97 1.08 11.85
CA THR A 93 -15.87 1.21 12.79
C THR A 93 -15.01 -0.06 12.82
N TRP A 94 -13.70 0.13 12.91
CA TRP A 94 -12.75 -0.93 13.20
C TRP A 94 -12.07 -0.65 14.54
N ARG A 95 -12.29 -1.51 15.53
CA ARG A 95 -11.80 -1.31 16.91
C ARG A 95 -12.18 0.06 17.50
N GLY A 96 -13.39 0.51 17.21
CA GLY A 96 -13.91 1.80 17.69
C GLY A 96 -13.40 3.03 16.95
N VAL A 97 -12.68 2.86 15.85
CA VAL A 97 -12.16 3.96 15.02
C VAL A 97 -12.81 3.93 13.65
N HIS A 98 -13.30 5.07 13.19
CA HIS A 98 -13.77 5.24 11.82
C HIS A 98 -12.60 5.29 10.85
N PRO A 99 -12.71 4.68 9.65
CA PRO A 99 -11.70 4.82 8.61
C PRO A 99 -11.67 6.23 8.04
N VAL A 100 -10.53 6.62 7.50
CA VAL A 100 -10.41 7.78 6.61
C VAL A 100 -10.66 7.30 5.19
N VAL A 101 -11.73 7.78 4.58
CA VAL A 101 -12.20 7.33 3.26
C VAL A 101 -12.04 8.43 2.24
N MET A 102 -11.54 8.08 1.06
CA MET A 102 -11.50 8.98 -0.08
C MET A 102 -11.52 8.20 -1.40
N ALA A 103 -12.22 8.73 -2.39
CA ALA A 103 -12.11 8.25 -3.75
C ALA A 103 -10.86 8.86 -4.41
N ALA A 104 -10.01 8.04 -5.01
CA ALA A 104 -8.90 8.53 -5.80
C ALA A 104 -9.40 9.11 -7.13
N THR A 105 -9.29 10.41 -7.30
CA THR A 105 -9.68 11.11 -8.54
C THR A 105 -8.55 11.15 -9.56
N THR A 106 -7.33 10.83 -9.16
CA THR A 106 -6.16 10.85 -10.04
C THR A 106 -6.18 9.67 -10.99
N LEU A 107 -6.17 9.95 -12.29
CA LEU A 107 -6.00 8.93 -13.31
C LEU A 107 -4.54 8.49 -13.37
N TYR A 108 -4.29 7.22 -13.06
CA TYR A 108 -2.96 6.63 -13.16
C TYR A 108 -2.75 6.00 -14.54
N ARG A 109 -1.63 6.32 -15.17
CA ARG A 109 -1.25 5.66 -16.42
C ARG A 109 -0.95 4.18 -16.15
N THR A 110 -1.59 3.31 -16.92
CA THR A 110 -1.31 1.86 -16.93
C THR A 110 -0.28 1.52 -18.00
N GLY A 111 0.37 0.37 -17.90
CA GLY A 111 1.31 -0.14 -18.90
C GLY A 111 2.62 0.65 -19.02
N VAL A 112 2.96 1.49 -18.04
CA VAL A 112 4.24 2.23 -18.03
C VAL A 112 5.39 1.23 -17.89
N LYS A 113 6.23 1.17 -18.93
CA LYS A 113 7.48 0.40 -18.93
C LYS A 113 8.64 1.35 -18.66
N LEU A 114 9.51 0.98 -17.74
CA LEU A 114 10.76 1.68 -17.53
C LEU A 114 11.86 1.11 -18.41
N THR A 115 12.83 1.94 -18.78
CA THR A 115 14.02 1.48 -19.48
C THR A 115 14.85 0.56 -18.57
N LYS A 116 15.73 -0.23 -19.15
CA LYS A 116 16.64 -1.11 -18.37
C LYS A 116 17.54 -0.30 -17.44
N GLU A 117 18.04 0.83 -17.92
CA GLU A 117 18.92 1.75 -17.16
C GLU A 117 18.16 2.34 -15.96
N ALA A 118 16.93 2.80 -16.17
CA ALA A 118 16.08 3.29 -15.09
C ALA A 118 15.77 2.20 -14.04
N MET A 119 15.61 0.96 -14.48
CA MET A 119 15.42 -0.18 -13.59
C MET A 119 16.66 -0.49 -12.76
N VAL A 120 17.85 -0.47 -13.37
CA VAL A 120 19.11 -0.65 -12.64
C VAL A 120 19.28 0.44 -11.57
N ALA A 121 19.00 1.70 -11.91
CA ALA A 121 19.09 2.80 -10.96
C ALA A 121 18.08 2.66 -9.79
N LEU A 122 16.86 2.16 -10.06
CA LEU A 122 15.90 1.87 -9.00
C LEU A 122 16.34 0.70 -8.13
N GLU A 123 16.86 -0.37 -8.71
CA GLU A 123 17.30 -1.55 -7.96
C GLU A 123 18.46 -1.22 -7.00
N GLN A 124 19.34 -0.29 -7.35
CA GLN A 124 20.38 0.22 -6.46
C GLN A 124 19.85 0.94 -5.21
N ARG A 125 18.59 1.39 -5.25
CA ARG A 125 17.90 2.03 -4.12
C ARG A 125 17.21 1.02 -3.18
N LEU A 126 17.21 -0.26 -3.55
CA LEU A 126 16.56 -1.33 -2.79
C LEU A 126 17.61 -2.12 -2.01
N SER A 127 17.45 -2.19 -0.71
CA SER A 127 18.16 -3.15 0.12
C SER A 127 17.30 -4.39 0.26
N ARG A 128 17.73 -5.48 -0.38
CA ARG A 128 17.04 -6.77 -0.29
C ARG A 128 17.70 -7.63 0.77
N ASP A 129 16.90 -8.24 1.61
CA ASP A 129 17.40 -9.20 2.60
C ASP A 129 18.18 -10.34 1.92
N PRO A 130 19.39 -10.71 2.39
CA PRO A 130 20.21 -11.73 1.73
C PRO A 130 19.54 -13.11 1.62
N LEU A 131 18.71 -13.48 2.58
CA LEU A 131 18.00 -14.77 2.62
C LEU A 131 16.56 -14.62 2.10
N LEU A 132 15.92 -13.52 2.42
CA LEU A 132 14.49 -13.26 2.18
C LEU A 132 14.26 -12.14 1.15
N GLY A 133 15.22 -11.87 0.26
CA GLY A 133 15.19 -10.74 -0.68
C GLY A 133 13.99 -10.68 -1.63
N ARG A 134 13.23 -11.77 -1.76
CA ARG A 134 11.94 -11.78 -2.48
C ARG A 134 10.77 -11.30 -1.61
N TRP A 135 10.93 -11.38 -0.29
CA TRP A 135 9.87 -11.21 0.70
C TRP A 135 10.10 -10.00 1.60
N PHE A 136 11.34 -9.53 1.69
CA PHE A 136 11.69 -8.39 2.52
C PHE A 136 12.62 -7.43 1.77
N VAL A 137 12.16 -6.19 1.60
CA VAL A 137 12.88 -5.14 0.86
C VAL A 137 12.80 -3.83 1.62
N THR A 138 13.93 -3.17 1.81
CA THR A 138 14.00 -1.85 2.46
C THR A 138 14.38 -0.78 1.44
N ILE A 139 13.74 0.38 1.53
CA ILE A 139 14.01 1.58 0.72
C ILE A 139 14.28 2.73 1.69
N THR A 140 15.49 3.29 1.64
CA THR A 140 15.88 4.43 2.47
C THR A 140 15.87 5.74 1.67
N PRO A 141 15.61 6.89 2.28
CA PRO A 141 15.76 8.18 1.63
C PRO A 141 17.23 8.43 1.20
N LYS A 142 17.41 9.34 0.23
CA LYS A 142 18.75 9.81 -0.19
C LYS A 142 19.34 10.74 0.85
#